data_9a2827a2c09188c7458a06b107eb8c18
#
_entry.id   9a2827a2c09188c7458a06b107eb8c18
#
_cell.length_a   1.000
_cell.length_b   1.000
_cell.length_c   1.000
_cell.angle_alpha   90.00
_cell.angle_beta   90.00
_cell.angle_gamma   90.00
#
_symmetry.space_group_name_H-M   'P 1'
#
loop_
_entity.id
_entity.type
_entity.pdbx_description
1 polymer ?
#
loop_
_entity_poly.entity_id
_entity_poly.type
_entity_poly.pdbx_seq_one_letter_code
_entity_poly.pdbx_strand_id
1 'polypeptide(L)'
;FEEHEMDKLAEMFGTSNRIVGFSMNRYDVPVVQSYFNKKGLSHVNLWEKERVDLLEEIEITTGKRISLDRLAKANLTTGKLRHGWEAITLYKEGRMEELKEYCLKDVELTKDLYDLYRTRNYLFIPDRETGSVSKVSF
;
A
#
# COMPACT_ATOMS: atom_id res chain seq x y z
N PHE A 1 -9.49 9.18 -1.57
CA PHE A 1 -10.32 10.10 -0.77
C PHE A 1 -9.63 11.45 -0.63
N GLU A 2 -10.35 12.51 -0.89
CA GLU A 2 -9.89 13.87 -0.67
C GLU A 2 -10.20 14.30 0.77
N GLU A 3 -9.65 15.44 1.18
CA GLU A 3 -9.79 15.91 2.56
C GLU A 3 -11.25 16.06 3.01
N HIS A 4 -12.13 16.50 2.13
CA HIS A 4 -13.57 16.65 2.43
C HIS A 4 -14.31 15.31 2.54
N GLU A 5 -13.69 14.20 2.19
CA GLU A 5 -14.26 12.86 2.23
C GLU A 5 -13.78 12.04 3.45
N MET A 6 -13.09 12.68 4.41
CA MET A 6 -12.54 11.99 5.57
C MET A 6 -13.60 11.30 6.44
N ASP A 7 -14.81 11.84 6.52
CA ASP A 7 -15.92 11.21 7.25
C ASP A 7 -16.29 9.85 6.65
N LYS A 8 -16.35 9.77 5.33
CA LYS A 8 -16.63 8.52 4.60
C LYS A 8 -15.50 7.51 4.80
N LEU A 9 -14.27 7.97 4.72
CA LEU A 9 -13.09 7.12 4.92
C LEU A 9 -13.07 6.57 6.35
N ALA A 10 -13.36 7.41 7.35
CA ALA A 10 -13.43 6.98 8.74
C ALA A 10 -14.52 5.93 8.97
N GLU A 11 -15.67 6.08 8.32
CA GLU A 11 -16.74 5.09 8.39
C GLU A 11 -16.31 3.75 7.79
N MET A 12 -15.66 3.76 6.64
CA MET A 12 -15.13 2.54 6.02
C MET A 12 -14.12 1.82 6.91
N PHE A 13 -13.17 2.54 7.48
CA PHE A 13 -12.21 1.96 8.40
C PHE A 13 -12.87 1.48 9.70
N GLY A 14 -13.84 2.23 10.23
CA GLY A 14 -14.56 1.87 11.44
C GLY A 14 -15.26 0.53 11.33
N THR A 15 -15.74 0.17 10.14
CA THR A 15 -16.44 -1.10 9.89
C THR A 15 -15.51 -2.21 9.39
N SER A 16 -14.26 -1.91 9.10
CA SER A 16 -13.29 -2.88 8.60
C SER A 16 -12.62 -3.63 9.75
N ASN A 17 -12.41 -4.93 9.57
CA ASN A 17 -11.71 -5.76 10.56
C ASN A 17 -10.19 -5.78 10.33
N ARG A 18 -9.78 -5.68 9.08
CA ARG A 18 -8.37 -5.78 8.68
C ARG A 18 -8.05 -4.72 7.64
N ILE A 19 -6.88 -4.12 7.77
CA ILE A 19 -6.34 -3.17 6.80
C ILE A 19 -5.12 -3.80 6.14
N VAL A 20 -5.08 -3.77 4.81
CA VAL A 20 -3.96 -4.30 4.03
C VAL A 20 -3.33 -3.16 3.24
N GLY A 21 -2.01 -3.12 3.23
CA GLY A 21 -1.29 -2.09 2.51
C GLY A 21 0.14 -2.46 2.19
N PHE A 22 0.82 -1.54 1.56
CA PHE A 22 2.24 -1.65 1.24
C PHE A 22 2.95 -0.42 1.78
N SER A 23 3.82 -0.62 2.76
CA SER A 23 4.50 0.46 3.51
C SER A 23 3.53 1.41 4.23
N MET A 24 2.32 0.95 4.54
CA MET A 24 1.28 1.80 5.13
C MET A 24 1.55 2.15 6.59
N ASN A 25 2.16 1.26 7.36
CA ASN A 25 2.46 1.50 8.77
C ASN A 25 3.42 2.69 8.95
N ARG A 26 4.27 2.92 7.95
CA ARG A 26 5.25 4.02 7.98
C ARG A 26 4.68 5.32 7.44
N TYR A 27 3.81 5.26 6.44
CA TYR A 27 3.34 6.45 5.72
C TYR A 27 1.85 6.70 5.82
N ASP A 28 1.02 5.79 5.32
CA ASP A 28 -0.42 6.02 5.17
C ASP A 28 -1.15 6.10 6.51
N VAL A 29 -0.87 5.18 7.42
CA VAL A 29 -1.56 5.10 8.71
C VAL A 29 -1.30 6.34 9.56
N PRO A 30 -0.05 6.81 9.75
CA PRO A 30 0.20 8.03 10.52
C PRO A 30 -0.49 9.26 9.92
N VAL A 31 -0.46 9.40 8.60
CA VAL A 31 -1.06 10.55 7.91
C VAL A 31 -2.57 10.55 8.06
N VAL A 32 -3.23 9.43 7.76
CA VAL A 32 -4.70 9.33 7.84
C VAL A 32 -5.16 9.49 9.28
N GLN A 33 -4.48 8.88 10.24
CA GLN A 33 -4.82 9.03 11.66
C GLN A 33 -4.69 10.47 12.12
N SER A 34 -3.68 11.20 11.64
CA SER A 34 -3.52 12.63 11.93
C SER A 34 -4.71 13.44 11.42
N TYR A 35 -5.19 13.17 10.22
CA TYR A 35 -6.39 13.82 9.69
C TYR A 35 -7.64 13.49 10.49
N PHE A 36 -7.81 12.23 10.88
CA PHE A 36 -8.95 11.83 11.72
C PHE A 36 -8.96 12.58 13.05
N ASN A 37 -7.80 12.69 13.70
CA ASN A 37 -7.68 13.40 14.97
C ASN A 37 -8.01 14.89 14.82
N LYS A 38 -7.54 15.52 13.75
CA LYS A 38 -7.81 16.95 13.47
C LYS A 38 -9.29 17.22 13.18
N LYS A 39 -9.99 16.27 12.60
CA LYS A 39 -11.40 16.42 12.22
C LYS A 39 -12.39 15.90 13.26
N GLY A 40 -11.91 15.58 14.46
CA GLY A 40 -12.77 15.07 15.53
C GLY A 40 -13.22 13.63 15.32
N LEU A 41 -12.50 12.86 14.52
CA LEU A 41 -12.79 11.47 14.19
C LEU A 41 -11.83 10.50 14.91
N SER A 42 -11.24 10.92 16.02
CA SER A 42 -10.24 10.14 16.77
C SER A 42 -10.78 8.85 17.37
N HIS A 43 -12.11 8.67 17.40
CA HIS A 43 -12.72 7.40 17.80
C HIS A 43 -12.39 6.27 16.82
N VAL A 44 -11.99 6.57 15.59
CA VAL A 44 -11.46 5.61 14.64
C VAL A 44 -9.94 5.58 14.81
N ASN A 45 -9.44 4.54 15.48
CA ASN A 45 -8.00 4.38 15.74
C ASN A 45 -7.44 3.27 14.85
N LEU A 46 -6.69 3.66 13.82
CA LEU A 46 -6.12 2.73 12.86
C LEU A 46 -5.05 1.83 13.49
N TRP A 47 -4.37 2.32 14.54
CA TRP A 47 -3.35 1.55 15.23
C TRP A 47 -3.91 0.35 16.02
N GLU A 48 -5.19 0.38 16.35
CA GLU A 48 -5.88 -0.73 17.01
C GLU A 48 -6.42 -1.77 16.03
N LYS A 49 -6.48 -1.45 14.74
CA LYS A 49 -6.94 -2.38 13.71
C LYS A 49 -5.87 -3.43 13.41
N GLU A 50 -6.32 -4.63 13.02
CA GLU A 50 -5.42 -5.62 12.44
C GLU A 50 -4.88 -5.09 11.12
N ARG A 51 -3.56 -5.03 10.99
CA ARG A 51 -2.90 -4.48 9.79
C ARG A 51 -1.93 -5.49 9.20
N VAL A 52 -2.01 -5.66 7.89
CA VAL A 52 -1.03 -6.43 7.13
C VAL A 52 -0.32 -5.48 6.17
N ASP A 53 0.91 -5.16 6.49
CA ASP A 53 1.79 -4.36 5.64
C ASP A 53 2.75 -5.30 4.92
N LEU A 54 2.53 -5.50 3.63
CA LEU A 54 3.30 -6.46 2.85
C LEU A 54 4.80 -6.15 2.81
N LEU A 55 5.16 -4.87 2.76
CA LEU A 55 6.58 -4.51 2.79
C LEU A 55 7.21 -4.86 4.13
N GLU A 56 6.51 -4.61 5.23
CA GLU A 56 7.00 -4.95 6.56
C GLU A 56 7.19 -6.47 6.71
N GLU A 57 6.25 -7.27 6.21
CA GLU A 57 6.39 -8.73 6.20
C GLU A 57 7.63 -9.18 5.42
N ILE A 58 7.89 -8.56 4.28
CA ILE A 58 9.07 -8.84 3.47
C ILE A 58 10.35 -8.42 4.20
N GLU A 59 10.36 -7.24 4.81
CA GLU A 59 11.50 -6.75 5.60
C GLU A 59 11.84 -7.68 6.76
N ILE A 60 10.82 -8.12 7.49
CA ILE A 60 11.00 -9.03 8.63
C ILE A 60 11.60 -10.37 8.17
N THR A 61 11.12 -10.89 7.04
CA THR A 61 11.53 -12.21 6.54
C THR A 61 12.88 -12.17 5.82
N THR A 62 13.16 -11.12 5.05
CA THR A 62 14.35 -11.05 4.19
C THR A 62 15.44 -10.09 4.66
N GLY A 63 15.10 -9.17 5.57
CA GLY A 63 15.98 -8.08 5.97
C GLY A 63 16.13 -6.98 4.91
N LYS A 64 15.39 -7.05 3.82
CA LYS A 64 15.51 -6.13 2.68
C LYS A 64 14.17 -5.50 2.31
N ARG A 65 14.22 -4.29 1.78
CA ARG A 65 13.08 -3.56 1.26
C ARG A 65 13.01 -3.68 -0.25
N ILE A 66 11.80 -3.64 -0.79
CA ILE A 66 11.55 -3.67 -2.23
C ILE A 66 10.44 -2.68 -2.58
N SER A 67 10.48 -2.12 -3.78
CA SER A 67 9.39 -1.27 -4.26
C SER A 67 8.18 -2.10 -4.68
N LEU A 68 6.99 -1.51 -4.59
CA LEU A 68 5.76 -2.14 -5.05
C LEU A 68 5.85 -2.51 -6.54
N ASP A 69 6.42 -1.64 -7.36
CA ASP A 69 6.62 -1.87 -8.80
C ASP A 69 7.42 -3.14 -9.07
N ARG A 70 8.55 -3.32 -8.42
CA ARG A 70 9.40 -4.50 -8.59
C ARG A 70 8.73 -5.77 -8.10
N LEU A 71 8.06 -5.68 -6.96
CA LEU A 71 7.34 -6.81 -6.40
C LEU A 71 6.19 -7.24 -7.31
N ALA A 72 5.45 -6.30 -7.83
CA ALA A 72 4.36 -6.55 -8.77
C ALA A 72 4.86 -7.18 -10.07
N LYS A 73 5.93 -6.66 -10.64
CA LYS A 73 6.54 -7.22 -11.86
C LYS A 73 7.01 -8.66 -11.68
N ALA A 74 7.50 -9.00 -10.51
CA ALA A 74 7.97 -10.36 -10.23
C ALA A 74 6.84 -11.37 -10.01
N ASN A 75 5.66 -10.92 -9.59
CA ASN A 75 4.56 -11.79 -9.17
C ASN A 75 3.30 -11.69 -10.02
N LEU A 76 3.11 -10.57 -10.70
CA LEU A 76 1.92 -10.29 -11.50
C LEU A 76 2.32 -9.99 -12.95
N THR A 77 1.45 -10.33 -13.90
CA THR A 77 1.67 -10.09 -15.32
C THR A 77 1.06 -8.75 -15.77
N THR A 78 0.95 -7.80 -14.87
CA THR A 78 0.31 -6.51 -15.14
C THR A 78 1.28 -5.49 -15.71
N GLY A 79 0.72 -4.54 -16.47
CA GLY A 79 1.49 -3.55 -17.20
C GLY A 79 2.31 -2.58 -16.35
N LYS A 80 2.93 -1.63 -17.02
CA LYS A 80 3.85 -0.66 -16.43
C LYS A 80 3.21 0.14 -15.31
N LEU A 81 3.92 0.20 -14.16
CA LEU A 81 3.60 1.11 -13.07
C LEU A 81 4.36 2.41 -13.25
N ARG A 82 3.74 3.51 -12.83
CA ARG A 82 4.41 4.79 -12.74
C ARG A 82 5.30 4.82 -11.50
N HIS A 83 6.37 5.61 -11.56
CA HIS A 83 7.22 5.80 -10.39
C HIS A 83 6.53 6.66 -9.34
N GLY A 84 6.83 6.43 -8.05
CA GLY A 84 6.20 7.15 -6.94
C GLY A 84 6.33 8.67 -7.00
N TRP A 85 7.43 9.20 -7.57
CA TRP A 85 7.62 10.63 -7.74
C TRP A 85 6.62 11.25 -8.73
N GLU A 86 6.03 10.47 -9.64
CA GLU A 86 5.02 10.96 -10.57
C GLU A 86 3.73 11.41 -9.87
N ALA A 87 3.38 10.77 -8.76
CA ALA A 87 2.21 11.16 -7.96
C ALA A 87 2.35 12.60 -7.43
N ILE A 88 3.55 12.97 -7.00
CA ILE A 88 3.84 14.32 -6.51
C ILE A 88 3.68 15.33 -7.66
N THR A 89 4.20 14.99 -8.83
CA THR A 89 4.09 15.84 -10.02
C THR A 89 2.65 16.03 -10.45
N LEU A 90 1.86 14.94 -10.50
CA LEU A 90 0.46 14.99 -10.85
C LEU A 90 -0.34 15.87 -9.89
N TYR A 91 -0.05 15.77 -8.60
CA TYR A 91 -0.69 16.60 -7.58
C TYR A 91 -0.37 18.09 -7.78
N LYS A 92 0.92 18.41 -7.96
CA LYS A 92 1.38 19.79 -8.17
C LYS A 92 0.81 20.43 -9.42
N GLU A 93 0.62 19.64 -10.47
CA GLU A 93 0.05 20.10 -11.75
C GLU A 93 -1.49 20.14 -11.73
N GLY A 94 -2.12 19.72 -10.64
CA GLY A 94 -3.58 19.66 -10.54
C GLY A 94 -4.23 18.56 -11.38
N ARG A 95 -3.47 17.57 -11.83
CA ARG A 95 -3.94 16.46 -12.66
C ARG A 95 -4.57 15.37 -11.79
N MET A 96 -5.69 15.72 -11.15
CA MET A 96 -6.31 14.90 -10.11
C MET A 96 -6.88 13.57 -10.61
N GLU A 97 -7.43 13.54 -11.82
CA GLU A 97 -7.98 12.30 -12.40
C GLU A 97 -6.88 11.27 -12.65
N GLU A 98 -5.72 11.71 -13.18
CA GLU A 98 -4.58 10.83 -13.38
C GLU A 98 -3.97 10.38 -12.04
N LEU A 99 -3.98 11.26 -11.04
CA LEU A 99 -3.55 10.91 -9.69
C LEU A 99 -4.46 9.84 -9.07
N LYS A 100 -5.76 9.95 -9.26
CA LYS A 100 -6.72 8.93 -8.80
C LYS A 100 -6.46 7.58 -9.48
N GLU A 101 -6.24 7.57 -10.79
CA GLU A 101 -5.90 6.35 -11.52
C GLU A 101 -4.61 5.71 -11.00
N TYR A 102 -3.61 6.52 -10.74
CA TYR A 102 -2.35 6.08 -10.16
C TYR A 102 -2.57 5.40 -8.80
N CYS A 103 -3.29 6.05 -7.90
CA CYS A 103 -3.57 5.53 -6.57
C CYS A 103 -4.43 4.26 -6.61
N LEU A 104 -5.43 4.20 -7.48
CA LEU A 104 -6.26 3.00 -7.66
C LEU A 104 -5.43 1.83 -8.18
N LYS A 105 -4.51 2.08 -9.09
CA LYS A 105 -3.62 1.03 -9.61
C LYS A 105 -2.75 0.45 -8.50
N ASP A 106 -2.18 1.29 -7.65
CA ASP A 106 -1.39 0.85 -6.51
C ASP A 106 -2.23 -0.01 -5.54
N VAL A 107 -3.48 0.38 -5.30
CA VAL A 107 -4.40 -0.40 -4.44
C VAL A 107 -4.72 -1.75 -5.06
N GLU A 108 -5.01 -1.80 -6.37
CA GLU A 108 -5.27 -3.05 -7.09
C GLU A 108 -4.08 -4.00 -7.02
N LEU A 109 -2.88 -3.50 -7.26
CA LEU A 109 -1.66 -4.30 -7.21
C LEU A 109 -1.39 -4.82 -5.80
N THR A 110 -1.60 -4.00 -4.80
CA THR A 110 -1.46 -4.40 -3.39
C THR A 110 -2.46 -5.50 -3.05
N LYS A 111 -3.71 -5.35 -3.50
CA LYS A 111 -4.74 -6.37 -3.30
C LYS A 111 -4.36 -7.70 -3.97
N ASP A 112 -3.93 -7.65 -5.22
CA ASP A 112 -3.56 -8.85 -5.97
C ASP A 112 -2.36 -9.55 -5.34
N LEU A 113 -1.36 -8.80 -4.88
CA LEU A 113 -0.22 -9.35 -4.16
C LEU A 113 -0.62 -9.97 -2.82
N TYR A 114 -1.53 -9.34 -2.09
CA TYR A 114 -2.04 -9.87 -0.85
C TYR A 114 -2.82 -11.17 -1.07
N ASP A 115 -3.62 -11.25 -2.12
CA ASP A 115 -4.33 -12.48 -2.48
C ASP A 115 -3.34 -13.62 -2.77
N LEU A 116 -2.26 -13.34 -3.49
CA LEU A 116 -1.19 -14.33 -3.72
C LEU A 116 -0.47 -14.72 -2.41
N TYR A 117 -0.16 -13.75 -1.58
CA TYR A 117 0.44 -13.97 -0.27
C TYR A 117 -0.41 -14.93 0.59
N ARG A 118 -1.73 -14.71 0.61
CA ARG A 118 -2.65 -15.56 1.38
C ARG A 118 -2.84 -16.94 0.80
N THR A 119 -2.94 -17.05 -0.52
CA THR A 119 -3.27 -18.32 -1.17
C THR A 119 -2.06 -19.23 -1.35
N ARG A 120 -0.89 -18.66 -1.61
CA ARG A 120 0.34 -19.42 -1.86
C ARG A 120 1.29 -19.49 -0.69
N ASN A 121 1.18 -18.56 0.26
CA ASN A 121 2.12 -18.38 1.38
C ASN A 121 3.57 -18.12 0.93
N TYR A 122 3.77 -17.65 -0.29
CA TYR A 122 5.07 -17.22 -0.79
C TYR A 122 4.92 -16.12 -1.83
N LEU A 123 6.00 -15.36 -2.02
CA LEU A 123 6.13 -14.38 -3.10
C LEU A 123 7.51 -14.50 -3.72
N PHE A 124 7.62 -14.15 -5.00
CA PHE A 124 8.90 -14.01 -5.68
C PHE A 124 9.45 -12.61 -5.41
N ILE A 125 10.67 -12.56 -4.89
CA ILE A 125 11.30 -11.29 -4.51
C ILE A 125 12.59 -11.12 -5.29
N PRO A 126 12.67 -10.08 -6.17
CA PRO A 126 13.89 -9.80 -6.90
C PRO A 126 14.92 -9.10 -6.01
N ASP A 127 16.19 -9.44 -6.19
CA ASP A 127 17.31 -8.77 -5.54
C ASP A 127 17.66 -7.50 -6.30
N ARG A 128 17.79 -6.38 -5.59
CA ARG A 128 18.10 -5.08 -6.20
C ARG A 128 19.48 -5.02 -6.83
N GLU A 129 20.44 -5.75 -6.28
CA GLU A 129 21.83 -5.70 -6.72
C GLU A 129 22.12 -6.69 -7.84
N THR A 130 21.62 -7.92 -7.71
CA THR A 130 21.93 -9.00 -8.64
C THR A 130 20.87 -9.21 -9.71
N GLY A 131 19.64 -8.73 -9.48
CA GLY A 131 18.50 -8.99 -10.33
C GLY A 131 17.95 -10.41 -10.23
N SER A 132 18.54 -11.26 -9.42
CA SER A 132 18.04 -12.62 -9.21
C SER A 132 16.73 -12.60 -8.43
N VAL A 133 15.86 -13.58 -8.71
CA VAL A 133 14.56 -13.70 -8.08
C VAL A 133 14.55 -14.90 -7.15
N SER A 134 14.15 -14.69 -5.91
CA SER A 134 14.07 -15.74 -4.89
C SER A 134 12.60 -15.99 -4.52
N LYS A 135 12.26 -17.25 -4.28
CA LYS A 135 10.97 -17.62 -3.72
C LYS A 135 11.06 -17.51 -2.20
N VAL A 136 10.28 -16.61 -1.61
CA VAL A 136 10.30 -16.37 -0.16
C VAL A 136 8.97 -16.80 0.43
N SER A 137 9.02 -17.73 1.37
CA SER A 137 7.84 -18.25 2.08
C SER A 137 7.57 -17.46 3.36
N PHE A 138 6.29 -17.33 3.67
CA PHE A 138 5.83 -16.56 4.82
C PHE A 138 5.05 -17.43 5.81
#